data_29679ab6c92932728a777f1664248892
#
_entry.id   29679ab6c92932728a777f1664248892
#
_cell.length_a   1.000
_cell.length_b   1.000
_cell.length_c   1.000
_cell.angle_alpha   90.00
_cell.angle_beta   90.00
_cell.angle_gamma   90.00
#
_symmetry.space_group_name_H-M   'P 1'
#
loop_
_entity.id
_entity.type
_entity.pdbx_description
1 polymer ?
#
loop_
_entity_poly.entity_id
_entity_poly.type
_entity_poly.pdbx_seq_one_letter_code
_entity_poly.pdbx_strand_id
1 'polypeptide(L)'
;MKKIYVVVIVVALVALLVLAALSVTWAWSQRGGVMGPGMMYGGSRYGSNANLVAIDEAAAAVEEYLEKYGQNLVLVEVMEFSRNFYAEIEEKDTGIHAMELLVDKSTGQVYPEMGPNMMWNTKYGHTRGMMRMMGSYYRGGSTTADMPVTPQQARELAQQYLDASSPGLTVGNADTFYGYYTLHTLKSGQVEGMLSVNGYSGAVWYHSWHGAFIGMKEYE
;
A
#
# COMPACT_ATOMS: atom_id res chain seq x y z
N MET A 1 29.20 13.64 -55.55
CA MET A 1 27.76 13.29 -55.61
C MET A 1 27.43 12.03 -54.83
N LYS A 2 28.11 10.87 -54.99
CA LYS A 2 27.77 9.61 -54.28
C LYS A 2 27.78 9.69 -52.75
N LYS A 3 28.66 10.48 -52.09
CA LYS A 3 28.75 10.62 -50.64
C LYS A 3 27.54 11.34 -50.02
N ILE A 4 26.93 12.30 -50.75
CA ILE A 4 25.75 13.04 -50.28
C ILE A 4 24.52 12.13 -50.26
N TYR A 5 24.33 11.28 -51.25
CA TYR A 5 23.22 10.32 -51.29
C TYR A 5 23.28 9.31 -50.14
N VAL A 6 24.48 8.84 -49.79
CA VAL A 6 24.68 7.89 -48.67
C VAL A 6 24.29 8.55 -47.34
N VAL A 7 24.69 9.80 -47.12
CA VAL A 7 24.33 10.53 -45.88
C VAL A 7 22.81 10.76 -45.79
N VAL A 8 22.16 11.15 -46.90
CA VAL A 8 20.68 11.37 -46.91
C VAL A 8 19.94 10.06 -46.66
N ILE A 9 20.37 8.93 -47.22
CA ILE A 9 19.74 7.62 -46.96
C ILE A 9 19.91 7.19 -45.51
N VAL A 10 21.09 7.38 -44.92
CA VAL A 10 21.33 7.02 -43.51
C VAL A 10 20.47 7.86 -42.56
N VAL A 11 20.35 9.16 -42.79
CA VAL A 11 19.48 10.06 -41.98
C VAL A 11 18.02 9.67 -42.14
N ALA A 12 17.53 9.33 -43.31
CA ALA A 12 16.15 8.89 -43.54
C ALA A 12 15.85 7.55 -42.82
N LEU A 13 16.79 6.59 -42.83
CA LEU A 13 16.66 5.31 -42.14
C LEU A 13 16.62 5.48 -40.59
N VAL A 14 17.46 6.35 -40.05
CA VAL A 14 17.46 6.67 -38.62
C VAL A 14 16.15 7.32 -38.21
N ALA A 15 15.62 8.28 -39.01
CA ALA A 15 14.33 8.92 -38.74
C ALA A 15 13.15 7.93 -38.77
N LEU A 16 13.17 6.96 -39.71
CA LEU A 16 12.16 5.90 -39.77
C LEU A 16 12.23 4.95 -38.56
N LEU A 17 13.41 4.62 -38.06
CA LEU A 17 13.57 3.80 -36.85
C LEU A 17 13.09 4.52 -35.58
N VAL A 18 13.32 5.82 -35.45
CA VAL A 18 12.83 6.63 -34.34
C VAL A 18 11.32 6.72 -34.39
N LEU A 19 10.68 6.94 -35.53
CA LEU A 19 9.24 6.95 -35.69
C LEU A 19 8.59 5.60 -35.40
N ALA A 20 9.22 4.50 -35.76
CA ALA A 20 8.77 3.15 -35.46
C ALA A 20 8.86 2.87 -33.93
N ALA A 21 9.92 3.32 -33.26
CA ALA A 21 10.05 3.19 -31.80
C ALA A 21 8.98 3.98 -31.05
N LEU A 22 8.66 5.20 -31.48
CA LEU A 22 7.61 6.04 -30.89
C LEU A 22 6.22 5.43 -31.12
N SER A 23 5.95 4.80 -32.27
CA SER A 23 4.66 4.16 -32.54
C SER A 23 4.46 2.88 -31.72
N VAL A 24 5.51 2.13 -31.44
CA VAL A 24 5.47 0.93 -30.59
C VAL A 24 5.18 1.30 -29.13
N THR A 25 5.83 2.36 -28.61
CA THR A 25 5.55 2.83 -27.24
C THR A 25 4.11 3.34 -27.08
N TRP A 26 3.55 3.99 -28.11
CA TRP A 26 2.16 4.45 -28.09
C TRP A 26 1.15 3.29 -28.17
N ALA A 27 1.44 2.25 -28.98
CA ALA A 27 0.59 1.06 -29.08
C ALA A 27 0.61 0.18 -27.83
N TRP A 28 1.71 0.16 -27.08
CA TRP A 28 1.81 -0.53 -25.79
C TRP A 28 1.08 0.23 -24.67
N SER A 29 1.07 1.55 -24.70
CA SER A 29 0.28 2.39 -23.77
C SER A 29 -1.23 2.18 -23.91
N GLN A 30 -1.72 1.81 -25.10
CA GLN A 30 -3.14 1.57 -25.35
C GLN A 30 -3.59 0.10 -25.10
N ARG A 31 -2.68 -0.86 -25.02
CA ARG A 31 -3.01 -2.29 -24.82
C ARG A 31 -2.67 -2.83 -23.43
N GLY A 32 -1.96 -2.08 -22.62
CA GLY A 32 -1.72 -2.38 -21.22
C GLY A 32 -2.91 -1.91 -20.38
N GLY A 33 -4.07 -2.51 -20.55
CA GLY A 33 -5.09 -2.56 -19.52
C GLY A 33 -4.53 -3.36 -18.35
N VAL A 34 -3.60 -2.77 -17.61
CA VAL A 34 -3.27 -3.22 -16.27
C VAL A 34 -4.58 -3.11 -15.51
N MET A 35 -5.17 -4.25 -15.12
CA MET A 35 -6.21 -4.28 -14.10
C MET A 35 -5.56 -3.70 -12.84
N GLY A 36 -5.58 -2.36 -12.74
CA GLY A 36 -5.22 -1.68 -11.51
C GLY A 36 -6.20 -2.11 -10.42
N PRO A 37 -5.81 -2.07 -9.13
CA PRO A 37 -6.66 -2.38 -7.99
C PRO A 37 -8.00 -1.64 -7.95
N GLY A 38 -8.20 -0.65 -8.82
CA GLY A 38 -9.41 0.16 -8.89
C GLY A 38 -10.67 -0.54 -9.43
N MET A 39 -10.61 -1.77 -9.97
CA MET A 39 -11.80 -2.46 -10.49
C MET A 39 -12.57 -3.27 -9.46
N MET A 40 -12.07 -3.45 -8.23
CA MET A 40 -12.83 -4.11 -7.16
C MET A 40 -13.53 -3.13 -6.19
N TYR A 41 -13.24 -1.84 -6.26
CA TYR A 41 -14.03 -0.84 -5.57
C TYR A 41 -15.15 -0.40 -6.49
N GLY A 42 -16.32 -1.00 -6.30
CA GLY A 42 -17.58 -0.48 -6.84
C GLY A 42 -17.68 0.98 -6.39
N GLY A 43 -17.55 1.91 -7.34
CA GLY A 43 -17.68 3.34 -7.07
C GLY A 43 -19.07 3.62 -6.51
N SER A 44 -19.21 3.66 -5.20
CA SER A 44 -20.37 4.25 -4.54
C SER A 44 -20.41 5.70 -4.98
N ARG A 45 -21.41 6.03 -5.81
CA ARG A 45 -21.74 7.43 -6.10
C ARG A 45 -22.11 8.05 -4.76
N TYR A 46 -21.23 8.87 -4.22
CA TYR A 46 -21.52 9.72 -3.06
C TYR A 46 -22.76 10.57 -3.38
N GLY A 47 -23.90 10.12 -2.87
CA GLY A 47 -25.07 10.98 -2.74
C GLY A 47 -24.75 12.01 -1.65
N SER A 48 -24.91 13.28 -1.95
CA SER A 48 -24.54 14.43 -1.14
C SER A 48 -25.28 14.59 0.22
N ASN A 49 -25.86 13.53 0.79
CA ASN A 49 -26.60 13.53 2.07
C ASN A 49 -26.45 12.23 2.88
N ALA A 50 -25.43 11.41 2.67
CA ALA A 50 -25.15 10.32 3.60
C ALA A 50 -24.49 10.91 4.86
N ASN A 51 -25.04 10.65 6.04
CA ASN A 51 -24.31 10.85 7.29
C ASN A 51 -23.06 9.98 7.22
N LEU A 52 -21.90 10.60 7.08
CA LEU A 52 -20.63 9.89 7.11
C LEU A 52 -20.40 9.36 8.52
N VAL A 53 -19.88 8.17 8.63
CA VAL A 53 -19.42 7.57 9.88
C VAL A 53 -18.37 8.49 10.53
N ALA A 54 -18.51 8.75 11.83
CA ALA A 54 -17.50 9.49 12.59
C ALA A 54 -16.32 8.57 12.96
N ILE A 55 -15.16 9.14 13.29
CA ILE A 55 -13.97 8.37 13.64
C ILE A 55 -14.20 7.45 14.86
N ASP A 56 -15.00 7.87 15.84
CA ASP A 56 -15.34 7.05 17.01
C ASP A 56 -16.29 5.89 16.66
N GLU A 57 -17.19 6.09 15.70
CA GLU A 57 -18.06 5.02 15.20
C GLU A 57 -17.24 4.02 14.36
N ALA A 58 -16.25 4.49 13.60
CA ALA A 58 -15.31 3.63 12.88
C ALA A 58 -14.49 2.79 13.87
N ALA A 59 -13.99 3.38 14.95
CA ALA A 59 -13.26 2.66 16.00
C ALA A 59 -14.14 1.58 16.65
N ALA A 60 -15.37 1.90 17.03
CA ALA A 60 -16.30 0.93 17.61
C ALA A 60 -16.60 -0.24 16.65
N ALA A 61 -16.75 0.04 15.35
CA ALA A 61 -16.95 -1.00 14.33
C ALA A 61 -15.71 -1.91 14.19
N VAL A 62 -14.50 -1.35 14.32
CA VAL A 62 -13.26 -2.14 14.35
C VAL A 62 -13.18 -3.02 15.60
N GLU A 63 -13.51 -2.49 16.77
CA GLU A 63 -13.52 -3.29 18.00
C GLU A 63 -14.51 -4.46 17.91
N GLU A 64 -15.73 -4.25 17.40
CA GLU A 64 -16.70 -5.31 17.12
C GLU A 64 -16.13 -6.34 16.10
N TYR A 65 -15.46 -5.85 15.06
CA TYR A 65 -14.83 -6.74 14.07
C TYR A 65 -13.75 -7.63 14.71
N LEU A 66 -13.02 -7.14 15.71
CA LEU A 66 -11.95 -7.88 16.38
C LEU A 66 -12.46 -8.97 17.33
N GLU A 67 -13.70 -8.92 17.83
CA GLU A 67 -14.25 -9.92 18.76
C GLU A 67 -14.08 -11.36 18.24
N LYS A 68 -14.18 -11.57 16.94
CA LYS A 68 -14.02 -12.89 16.29
C LYS A 68 -12.58 -13.46 16.35
N TYR A 69 -11.56 -12.61 16.64
CA TYR A 69 -10.17 -13.01 16.76
C TYR A 69 -9.74 -13.28 18.22
N GLY A 70 -10.63 -13.06 19.19
CA GLY A 70 -10.35 -13.22 20.61
C GLY A 70 -9.74 -11.95 21.23
N GLN A 71 -9.31 -12.05 22.49
CA GLN A 71 -8.94 -10.88 23.30
C GLN A 71 -7.49 -10.41 23.18
N ASN A 72 -6.68 -11.08 22.33
CA ASN A 72 -5.26 -10.74 22.21
C ASN A 72 -4.97 -9.57 21.25
N LEU A 73 -5.95 -9.16 20.45
CA LEU A 73 -5.82 -8.05 19.52
C LEU A 73 -6.45 -6.79 20.11
N VAL A 74 -5.81 -5.65 19.84
CA VAL A 74 -6.25 -4.34 20.30
C VAL A 74 -6.11 -3.33 19.15
N LEU A 75 -7.08 -2.41 19.08
CA LEU A 75 -7.00 -1.23 18.22
C LEU A 75 -6.01 -0.24 18.84
N VAL A 76 -5.01 0.21 18.08
CA VAL A 76 -4.01 1.19 18.56
C VAL A 76 -4.11 2.53 17.85
N GLU A 77 -4.60 2.56 16.61
CA GLU A 77 -4.76 3.80 15.86
C GLU A 77 -5.93 3.73 14.89
N VAL A 78 -6.64 4.85 14.72
CA VAL A 78 -7.56 5.09 13.60
C VAL A 78 -7.17 6.39 12.91
N MET A 79 -6.93 6.33 11.61
CA MET A 79 -6.69 7.49 10.75
C MET A 79 -7.90 7.74 9.85
N GLU A 80 -8.33 8.97 9.77
CA GLU A 80 -9.35 9.39 8.82
C GLU A 80 -8.72 9.93 7.56
N PHE A 81 -9.07 9.31 6.43
CA PHE A 81 -8.75 9.80 5.09
C PHE A 81 -10.01 10.19 4.34
N SER A 82 -9.85 10.88 3.23
CA SER A 82 -11.00 11.34 2.45
C SER A 82 -11.85 10.20 1.86
N ARG A 83 -11.27 9.00 1.68
CA ARG A 83 -11.96 7.84 1.07
C ARG A 83 -12.38 6.77 2.06
N ASN A 84 -11.64 6.59 3.15
CA ASN A 84 -11.86 5.54 4.15
C ASN A 84 -11.31 5.97 5.51
N PHE A 85 -11.60 5.18 6.54
CA PHE A 85 -10.76 5.13 7.73
C PHE A 85 -9.79 3.97 7.58
N TYR A 86 -8.57 4.15 8.08
CA TYR A 86 -7.57 3.12 8.28
C TYR A 86 -7.49 2.84 9.78
N ALA A 87 -7.35 1.59 10.16
CA ALA A 87 -7.19 1.19 11.56
C ALA A 87 -6.03 0.21 11.69
N GLU A 88 -5.20 0.44 12.70
CA GLU A 88 -4.03 -0.36 13.01
C GLU A 88 -4.27 -1.20 14.25
N ILE A 89 -3.96 -2.49 14.15
CA ILE A 89 -4.25 -3.49 15.17
C ILE A 89 -2.96 -4.12 15.66
N GLU A 90 -2.79 -4.19 16.98
CA GLU A 90 -1.61 -4.74 17.65
C GLU A 90 -1.94 -6.01 18.45
N GLU A 91 -0.96 -6.89 18.62
CA GLU A 91 -1.02 -7.99 19.58
C GLU A 91 -0.58 -7.52 20.97
N LYS A 92 -1.46 -7.62 21.95
CA LYS A 92 -1.21 -7.18 23.34
C LYS A 92 0.00 -7.83 24.01
N ASP A 93 0.28 -9.08 23.69
CA ASP A 93 1.33 -9.87 24.32
C ASP A 93 2.71 -9.66 23.68
N THR A 94 2.79 -9.24 22.44
CA THR A 94 4.05 -9.07 21.71
C THR A 94 4.38 -7.62 21.38
N GLY A 95 3.38 -6.72 21.34
CA GLY A 95 3.55 -5.36 20.84
C GLY A 95 3.85 -5.31 19.33
N ILE A 96 3.56 -6.39 18.60
CA ILE A 96 3.74 -6.45 17.14
C ILE A 96 2.40 -6.14 16.48
N HIS A 97 2.43 -5.28 15.47
CA HIS A 97 1.23 -4.95 14.73
C HIS A 97 0.74 -6.17 13.94
N ALA A 98 -0.52 -6.53 14.17
CA ALA A 98 -1.13 -7.74 13.66
C ALA A 98 -1.64 -7.58 12.23
N MET A 99 -2.45 -6.53 12.01
CA MET A 99 -3.11 -6.29 10.73
C MET A 99 -3.55 -4.85 10.58
N GLU A 100 -3.82 -4.47 9.34
CA GLU A 100 -4.39 -3.20 8.93
C GLU A 100 -5.81 -3.42 8.42
N LEU A 101 -6.74 -2.59 8.86
CA LEU A 101 -8.15 -2.65 8.50
C LEU A 101 -8.59 -1.34 7.86
N LEU A 102 -9.55 -1.43 6.94
CA LEU A 102 -10.25 -0.27 6.39
C LEU A 102 -11.70 -0.26 6.85
N VAL A 103 -12.24 0.95 7.08
CA VAL A 103 -13.67 1.16 7.35
C VAL A 103 -14.25 2.06 6.27
N ASP A 104 -15.32 1.61 5.63
CA ASP A 104 -16.05 2.40 4.64
C ASP A 104 -16.78 3.55 5.30
N LYS A 105 -16.56 4.77 4.83
CA LYS A 105 -17.09 6.00 5.43
C LYS A 105 -18.62 6.14 5.35
N SER A 106 -19.26 5.42 4.47
CA SER A 106 -20.72 5.52 4.25
C SER A 106 -21.50 4.42 4.97
N THR A 107 -20.87 3.26 5.18
CA THR A 107 -21.56 2.07 5.71
C THR A 107 -21.02 1.61 7.05
N GLY A 108 -19.82 2.04 7.47
CA GLY A 108 -19.12 1.51 8.63
C GLY A 108 -18.60 0.09 8.45
N GLN A 109 -18.67 -0.47 7.25
CA GLN A 109 -18.21 -1.84 7.00
C GLN A 109 -16.70 -1.93 7.15
N VAL A 110 -16.24 -2.88 7.97
CA VAL A 110 -14.83 -3.17 8.23
C VAL A 110 -14.35 -4.32 7.36
N TYR A 111 -13.18 -4.15 6.75
CA TYR A 111 -12.52 -5.18 5.93
C TYR A 111 -10.99 -5.05 6.00
N PRO A 112 -10.23 -6.16 5.79
CA PRO A 112 -8.79 -6.10 5.76
C PRO A 112 -8.29 -5.16 4.65
N GLU A 113 -7.25 -4.38 4.96
CA GLU A 113 -6.62 -3.55 3.97
C GLU A 113 -5.99 -4.38 2.86
N MET A 114 -6.17 -3.92 1.61
CA MET A 114 -5.59 -4.54 0.42
C MET A 114 -4.10 -4.16 0.31
N GLY A 115 -3.34 -4.92 -0.47
CA GLY A 115 -1.92 -4.63 -0.71
C GLY A 115 -0.99 -5.27 0.31
N PRO A 116 -0.09 -4.52 0.97
CA PRO A 116 0.92 -5.07 1.89
C PRO A 116 0.35 -5.98 2.97
N ASN A 117 -0.69 -5.53 3.67
CA ASN A 117 -1.36 -6.32 4.71
C ASN A 117 -1.85 -7.69 4.21
N MET A 118 -2.45 -7.74 3.02
CA MET A 118 -2.92 -9.02 2.47
C MET A 118 -1.81 -9.86 1.83
N MET A 119 -0.80 -9.23 1.21
CA MET A 119 0.20 -9.92 0.39
C MET A 119 1.49 -10.23 1.15
N TRP A 120 1.90 -9.39 2.10
CA TRP A 120 3.19 -9.49 2.79
C TRP A 120 3.04 -9.96 4.23
N ASN A 121 1.85 -9.82 4.84
CA ASN A 121 1.61 -10.26 6.21
C ASN A 121 1.68 -11.79 6.30
N THR A 122 2.72 -12.29 6.98
CA THR A 122 3.01 -13.72 7.08
C THR A 122 2.15 -14.46 8.11
N LYS A 123 1.50 -13.73 9.04
CA LYS A 123 0.67 -14.31 10.11
C LYS A 123 -0.83 -14.12 9.87
N TYR A 124 -1.26 -12.94 9.48
CA TYR A 124 -2.66 -12.56 9.34
C TYR A 124 -3.11 -12.34 7.89
N GLY A 125 -2.18 -12.30 6.92
CA GLY A 125 -2.47 -12.06 5.52
C GLY A 125 -3.20 -13.19 4.80
N HIS A 126 -3.76 -12.87 3.65
CA HIS A 126 -4.55 -13.80 2.82
C HIS A 126 -3.74 -14.94 2.20
N THR A 127 -2.43 -14.76 2.05
CA THR A 127 -1.52 -15.75 1.45
C THR A 127 -1.48 -17.06 2.20
N ARG A 128 -1.82 -17.09 3.49
CA ARG A 128 -1.88 -18.32 4.29
C ARG A 128 -2.96 -19.30 3.81
N GLY A 129 -4.11 -18.81 3.32
CA GLY A 129 -5.17 -19.63 2.72
C GLY A 129 -4.80 -20.12 1.31
N MET A 130 -4.19 -19.26 0.51
CA MET A 130 -3.82 -19.55 -0.88
C MET A 130 -2.57 -20.43 -0.99
N MET A 131 -1.58 -20.25 -0.11
CA MET A 131 -0.39 -21.11 -0.03
C MET A 131 -0.74 -22.53 0.42
N ARG A 132 -1.80 -22.73 1.23
CA ARG A 132 -2.29 -24.04 1.60
C ARG A 132 -2.91 -24.79 0.41
N MET A 133 -3.44 -24.09 -0.59
CA MET A 133 -3.98 -24.65 -1.83
C MET A 133 -2.91 -24.93 -2.90
N MET A 134 -1.81 -24.18 -2.94
CA MET A 134 -0.76 -24.31 -3.96
C MET A 134 0.40 -25.24 -3.59
N GLY A 135 0.26 -26.07 -2.55
CA GLY A 135 1.16 -27.19 -2.28
C GLY A 135 2.63 -26.82 -2.13
N SER A 136 3.07 -26.56 -0.90
CA SER A 136 4.37 -27.03 -0.41
C SER A 136 5.68 -26.44 -0.90
N TYR A 137 5.76 -25.29 -1.59
CA TYR A 137 7.07 -24.73 -1.94
C TYR A 137 7.56 -23.55 -1.08
N TYR A 138 6.69 -22.95 -0.26
CA TYR A 138 7.08 -21.99 0.78
C TYR A 138 6.92 -22.62 2.17
N ARG A 139 7.90 -23.44 2.53
CA ARG A 139 8.02 -24.03 3.86
C ARG A 139 8.50 -22.94 4.82
N GLY A 140 7.57 -22.38 5.62
CA GLY A 140 7.87 -21.52 6.74
C GLY A 140 7.58 -20.05 6.49
N GLY A 141 6.30 -19.66 6.38
CA GLY A 141 5.93 -18.32 6.80
C GLY A 141 6.30 -18.18 8.27
N SER A 142 7.34 -17.38 8.57
CA SER A 142 7.73 -17.10 9.93
C SER A 142 6.56 -16.47 10.67
N THR A 143 6.16 -17.02 11.79
CA THR A 143 5.22 -16.39 12.72
C THR A 143 5.94 -15.41 13.64
N THR A 144 7.22 -15.14 13.39
CA THR A 144 8.04 -14.15 14.09
C THR A 144 8.12 -12.89 13.26
N ALA A 145 8.29 -11.76 13.91
CA ALA A 145 8.55 -10.47 13.26
C ALA A 145 10.03 -10.29 12.89
N ASP A 146 10.86 -11.34 13.03
CA ASP A 146 12.26 -11.30 12.62
C ASP A 146 12.36 -11.23 11.09
N MET A 147 12.83 -10.12 10.60
CA MET A 147 12.96 -9.83 9.18
C MET A 147 14.41 -9.44 8.84
N PRO A 148 14.95 -9.83 7.67
CA PRO A 148 16.29 -9.41 7.23
C PRO A 148 16.47 -7.91 7.12
N VAL A 149 15.41 -7.18 6.69
CA VAL A 149 15.37 -5.72 6.69
C VAL A 149 15.03 -5.25 8.09
N THR A 150 15.90 -4.46 8.70
CA THR A 150 15.63 -3.88 10.03
C THR A 150 14.71 -2.66 9.93
N PRO A 151 14.04 -2.21 11.02
CA PRO A 151 13.21 -1.00 11.01
C PRO A 151 13.96 0.24 10.52
N GLN A 152 15.25 0.36 10.88
CA GLN A 152 16.09 1.45 10.41
C GLN A 152 16.33 1.39 8.89
N GLN A 153 16.62 0.22 8.35
CA GLN A 153 16.79 0.01 6.91
C GLN A 153 15.47 0.24 6.15
N ALA A 154 14.33 -0.15 6.75
CA ALA A 154 13.01 0.13 6.17
C ALA A 154 12.77 1.63 6.04
N ARG A 155 13.11 2.43 7.06
CA ARG A 155 13.03 3.90 7.00
C ARG A 155 13.93 4.49 5.92
N GLU A 156 15.15 4.00 5.78
CA GLU A 156 16.09 4.45 4.75
C GLU A 156 15.57 4.15 3.33
N LEU A 157 15.05 2.93 3.10
CA LEU A 157 14.46 2.53 1.83
C LEU A 157 13.21 3.35 1.50
N ALA A 158 12.34 3.56 2.49
CA ALA A 158 11.16 4.40 2.36
C ALA A 158 11.52 5.86 2.01
N GLN A 159 12.53 6.44 2.68
CA GLN A 159 12.98 7.80 2.38
C GLN A 159 13.56 7.91 0.97
N GLN A 160 14.41 6.95 0.55
CA GLN A 160 14.95 6.92 -0.81
C GLN A 160 13.84 6.86 -1.87
N TYR A 161 12.79 6.07 -1.60
CA TYR A 161 11.62 6.02 -2.47
C TYR A 161 10.91 7.38 -2.56
N LEU A 162 10.68 8.06 -1.42
CA LEU A 162 10.03 9.36 -1.40
C LEU A 162 10.87 10.45 -2.07
N ASP A 163 12.19 10.45 -1.86
CA ASP A 163 13.11 11.40 -2.51
C ASP A 163 13.01 11.34 -4.04
N ALA A 164 12.77 10.14 -4.58
CA ALA A 164 12.64 9.92 -6.02
C ALA A 164 11.22 10.17 -6.55
N SER A 165 10.16 9.85 -5.77
CA SER A 165 8.78 9.85 -6.25
C SER A 165 7.94 11.03 -5.77
N SER A 166 8.27 11.57 -4.60
CA SER A 166 7.49 12.62 -3.90
C SER A 166 8.41 13.54 -3.11
N PRO A 167 9.29 14.32 -3.78
CA PRO A 167 10.27 15.18 -3.12
C PRO A 167 9.62 16.12 -2.11
N GLY A 168 10.23 16.22 -0.93
CA GLY A 168 9.76 17.06 0.17
C GLY A 168 8.90 16.33 1.21
N LEU A 169 8.57 15.05 0.98
CA LEU A 169 8.04 14.20 2.03
C LEU A 169 9.17 13.53 2.81
N THR A 170 8.93 13.29 4.09
CA THR A 170 9.80 12.52 4.98
C THR A 170 9.03 11.33 5.56
N VAL A 171 9.74 10.35 6.14
CA VAL A 171 9.10 9.21 6.79
C VAL A 171 9.10 9.35 8.31
N GLY A 172 8.03 8.84 8.94
CA GLY A 172 7.91 8.66 10.38
C GLY A 172 8.66 7.43 10.90
N ASN A 173 8.20 6.91 12.03
CA ASN A 173 8.68 5.64 12.57
C ASN A 173 8.20 4.48 11.69
N ALA A 174 8.85 3.34 11.86
CA ALA A 174 8.48 2.11 11.20
C ALA A 174 7.73 1.21 12.18
N ASP A 175 6.44 1.01 11.96
CA ASP A 175 5.60 0.13 12.74
C ASP A 175 5.79 -1.29 12.21
N THR A 176 6.11 -2.21 13.12
CA THR A 176 6.56 -3.56 12.75
C THR A 176 5.38 -4.51 12.68
N PHE A 177 5.11 -5.00 11.48
CA PHE A 177 4.16 -6.07 11.19
C PHE A 177 4.87 -7.39 10.92
N TYR A 178 4.12 -8.48 10.86
CA TYR A 178 4.63 -9.78 10.44
C TYR A 178 4.91 -9.79 8.93
N GLY A 179 6.19 -9.59 8.57
CA GLY A 179 6.66 -9.65 7.18
C GLY A 179 6.85 -8.29 6.49
N TYR A 180 6.47 -7.19 7.11
CA TYR A 180 6.64 -5.84 6.55
C TYR A 180 6.61 -4.77 7.64
N TYR A 181 6.87 -3.55 7.23
CA TYR A 181 6.77 -2.33 8.05
C TYR A 181 5.79 -1.38 7.39
N THR A 182 4.99 -0.65 8.17
CA THR A 182 4.23 0.51 7.70
C THR A 182 4.81 1.78 8.31
N LEU A 183 4.84 2.86 7.53
CA LEU A 183 5.41 4.14 7.92
C LEU A 183 4.49 5.26 7.45
N HIS A 184 4.23 6.23 8.33
CA HIS A 184 3.60 7.48 7.91
C HIS A 184 4.53 8.28 7.00
N THR A 185 3.98 8.90 5.96
CA THR A 185 4.67 9.92 5.17
C THR A 185 4.28 11.29 5.69
N LEU A 186 5.29 12.16 5.89
CA LEU A 186 5.12 13.43 6.56
C LEU A 186 5.48 14.58 5.63
N LYS A 187 4.66 15.63 5.64
CA LYS A 187 4.93 16.91 5.00
C LYS A 187 5.04 17.99 6.07
N SER A 188 6.20 18.59 6.18
CA SER A 188 6.48 19.58 7.25
C SER A 188 6.13 19.06 8.65
N GLY A 189 6.36 17.78 8.92
CA GLY A 189 6.10 17.13 10.20
C GLY A 189 4.64 16.70 10.45
N GLN A 190 3.74 16.95 9.50
CA GLN A 190 2.34 16.50 9.57
C GLN A 190 2.13 15.29 8.67
N VAL A 191 1.26 14.37 9.09
CA VAL A 191 0.91 13.20 8.29
C VAL A 191 0.28 13.63 6.97
N GLU A 192 0.76 13.07 5.86
CA GLU A 192 0.23 13.27 4.50
C GLU A 192 -0.38 11.97 3.95
N GLY A 193 0.18 10.83 4.33
CA GLY A 193 -0.22 9.50 3.88
C GLY A 193 0.62 8.42 4.52
N MET A 194 0.75 7.28 3.85
CA MET A 194 1.50 6.14 4.36
C MET A 194 2.07 5.27 3.23
N LEU A 195 3.06 4.49 3.57
CA LEU A 195 3.67 3.47 2.72
C LEU A 195 4.12 2.27 3.54
N SER A 196 4.30 1.13 2.87
CA SER A 196 4.87 -0.04 3.53
C SER A 196 6.18 -0.47 2.86
N VAL A 197 7.04 -1.13 3.65
CA VAL A 197 8.30 -1.73 3.20
C VAL A 197 8.30 -3.22 3.51
N ASN A 198 8.50 -4.05 2.50
CA ASN A 198 8.58 -5.49 2.67
C ASN A 198 9.82 -5.87 3.48
N GLY A 199 9.66 -6.58 4.59
CA GLY A 199 10.72 -6.94 5.52
C GLY A 199 11.75 -7.95 5.00
N TYR A 200 11.49 -8.59 3.86
CA TYR A 200 12.38 -9.57 3.24
C TYR A 200 13.08 -9.03 1.99
N SER A 201 12.37 -8.31 1.14
CA SER A 201 12.88 -7.81 -0.14
C SER A 201 13.28 -6.35 -0.12
N GLY A 202 12.82 -5.55 0.85
CA GLY A 202 12.97 -4.10 0.88
C GLY A 202 12.09 -3.36 -0.15
N ALA A 203 11.17 -4.05 -0.81
CA ALA A 203 10.26 -3.42 -1.77
C ALA A 203 9.34 -2.42 -1.05
N VAL A 204 9.18 -1.22 -1.63
CA VAL A 204 8.34 -0.16 -1.09
C VAL A 204 7.01 -0.10 -1.84
N TRP A 205 5.91 0.10 -1.09
CA TRP A 205 4.56 0.24 -1.65
C TRP A 205 3.85 1.43 -1.01
N TYR A 206 3.62 2.49 -1.79
CA TYR A 206 2.87 3.66 -1.35
C TYR A 206 1.36 3.40 -1.36
N HIS A 207 0.65 3.79 -0.30
CA HIS A 207 -0.79 3.57 -0.13
C HIS A 207 -1.61 4.67 -0.82
N SER A 208 -1.75 4.59 -2.14
CA SER A 208 -2.44 5.62 -2.93
C SER A 208 -3.98 5.58 -2.85
N TRP A 209 -4.55 4.58 -2.17
CA TRP A 209 -6.01 4.35 -2.13
C TRP A 209 -6.74 5.10 -1.03
N HIS A 210 -6.06 5.64 -0.02
CA HIS A 210 -6.71 6.34 1.10
C HIS A 210 -7.26 7.72 0.71
N GLY A 211 -6.60 8.44 -0.18
CA GLY A 211 -6.88 9.84 -0.49
C GLY A 211 -6.17 10.80 0.44
N ALA A 212 -6.72 12.00 0.65
CA ALA A 212 -6.12 13.01 1.53
C ALA A 212 -6.33 12.64 3.01
N PHE A 213 -5.30 12.84 3.83
CA PHE A 213 -5.38 12.71 5.29
C PHE A 213 -6.25 13.83 5.88
N ILE A 214 -7.08 13.50 6.87
CA ILE A 214 -8.00 14.42 7.56
C ILE A 214 -7.65 14.53 9.04
N GLY A 215 -7.42 13.40 9.72
CA GLY A 215 -7.12 13.37 11.14
C GLY A 215 -6.80 11.96 11.61
N MET A 216 -6.41 11.82 12.88
CA MET A 216 -6.11 10.53 13.50
C MET A 216 -6.45 10.55 14.98
N LYS A 217 -6.63 9.37 15.56
CA LYS A 217 -6.83 9.12 16.97
C LYS A 217 -6.07 7.87 17.39
N GLU A 218 -5.24 8.01 18.42
CA GLU A 218 -4.53 6.90 19.06
C GLU A 218 -5.36 6.32 20.20
N TYR A 219 -5.23 5.02 20.47
CA TYR A 219 -5.91 4.27 21.51
C TYR A 219 -4.86 3.57 22.39
N GLU A 220 -5.06 3.59 23.71
CA GLU A 220 -4.18 2.94 24.69
C GLU A 220 -4.72 1.57 25.13
#